data_ac21a3285165108fcb5c24210e5dc50a
#
_entry.id   ac21a3285165108fcb5c24210e5dc50a
#
_cell.length_a   1.000
_cell.length_b   1.000
_cell.length_c   1.000
_cell.angle_alpha   90.00
_cell.angle_beta   90.00
_cell.angle_gamma   90.00
#
_symmetry.space_group_name_H-M   'P 1'
#
loop_
_entity.id
_entity.type
_entity.pdbx_description
1 polymer ?
#
loop_
_entity_poly.entity_id
_entity_poly.type
_entity_poly.pdbx_seq_one_letter_code
_entity_poly.pdbx_strand_id
1 'polypeptide(L)'
;SGDLGSAGTKYFTIAAIVMLRPRNLKKAADAIPKRDYEIKWNNSNPQTRRDIISEMSDLPFKIVYYTVNKNHPDNHKPIYGNELYERVLRQVISDAISVLPCKDFNLFLDSNNFITISRLRQMVEEESKNQGVNPKRVDKVQSEQNKCIQLVDFVAGAVKAQYEALDDTLKILNGKISFARRH
;
A
#
# COMPACT_ATOMS: atom_id res chain seq x y z
N SER A 1 -0.76 5.15 -4.19
CA SER A 1 -0.56 6.62 -4.29
C SER A 1 0.03 6.99 -5.65
N GLY A 2 -0.35 8.12 -6.20
CA GLY A 2 0.05 8.58 -7.52
C GLY A 2 -1.02 8.36 -8.59
N ASP A 3 -0.91 9.12 -9.67
CA ASP A 3 -1.78 9.06 -10.84
C ASP A 3 -1.32 7.93 -11.80
N LEU A 4 -2.27 7.25 -12.43
CA LEU A 4 -2.01 6.19 -13.42
C LEU A 4 -1.92 6.69 -14.86
N GLY A 5 -2.24 7.97 -15.11
CA GLY A 5 -2.17 8.58 -16.43
C GLY A 5 -0.74 8.94 -16.85
N SER A 6 -0.52 9.15 -18.14
CA SER A 6 0.78 9.55 -18.72
C SER A 6 1.20 10.97 -18.29
N ALA A 7 0.24 11.88 -18.10
CA ALA A 7 0.48 13.28 -17.75
C ALA A 7 0.53 13.56 -16.22
N GLY A 8 0.31 12.54 -15.40
CA GLY A 8 0.26 12.69 -13.94
C GLY A 8 1.63 12.66 -13.26
N THR A 9 1.65 12.26 -11.99
CA THR A 9 2.88 12.17 -11.19
C THR A 9 3.90 11.22 -11.81
N LYS A 10 5.20 11.55 -11.67
CA LYS A 10 6.31 10.73 -12.19
C LYS A 10 6.32 9.31 -11.62
N TYR A 11 5.95 9.15 -10.37
CA TYR A 11 5.96 7.87 -9.67
C TYR A 11 4.55 7.39 -9.36
N PHE A 12 4.34 6.08 -9.53
CA PHE A 12 3.16 5.36 -9.07
C PHE A 12 3.58 4.31 -8.04
N THR A 13 2.91 4.29 -6.88
CA THR A 13 3.27 3.42 -5.77
C THR A 13 2.05 2.67 -5.24
N ILE A 14 2.18 1.37 -5.07
CA ILE A 14 1.29 0.56 -4.23
C ILE A 14 2.10 0.06 -3.04
N ALA A 15 1.51 0.14 -1.85
CA ALA A 15 2.09 -0.40 -0.62
C ALA A 15 1.09 -1.32 0.07
N ALA A 16 1.61 -2.26 0.85
CA ALA A 16 0.83 -3.11 1.73
C ALA A 16 1.46 -3.19 3.13
N ILE A 17 0.62 -3.29 4.15
CA ILE A 17 1.00 -3.60 5.52
C ILE A 17 0.61 -5.05 5.79
N VAL A 18 1.59 -5.86 6.21
CA VAL A 18 1.41 -7.26 6.59
C VAL A 18 1.56 -7.40 8.09
N MET A 19 0.56 -7.97 8.76
CA MET A 19 0.56 -8.09 10.21
C MET A 19 -0.27 -9.29 10.72
N LEU A 20 0.15 -9.85 11.86
CA LEU A 20 -0.56 -10.95 12.54
C LEU A 20 -1.80 -10.49 13.33
N ARG A 21 -1.73 -9.30 13.90
CA ARG A 21 -2.74 -8.83 14.86
C ARG A 21 -3.29 -7.45 14.45
N PRO A 22 -4.37 -7.41 13.67
CA PRO A 22 -4.97 -6.15 13.20
C PRO A 22 -5.38 -5.17 14.34
N ARG A 23 -5.64 -5.68 15.54
CA ARG A 23 -5.96 -4.84 16.71
C ARG A 23 -4.87 -3.82 17.04
N ASN A 24 -3.61 -4.14 16.77
CA ASN A 24 -2.50 -3.21 17.01
C ASN A 24 -2.55 -2.03 16.03
N LEU A 25 -2.85 -2.29 14.77
CA LEU A 25 -2.99 -1.23 13.78
C LEU A 25 -4.17 -0.30 14.10
N LYS A 26 -5.23 -0.85 14.71
CA LYS A 26 -6.37 -0.03 15.14
C LYS A 26 -5.98 1.04 16.16
N LYS A 27 -5.03 0.76 17.07
CA LYS A 27 -4.53 1.76 18.02
C LYS A 27 -3.88 2.95 17.32
N ALA A 28 -2.98 2.68 16.33
CA ALA A 28 -2.40 3.75 15.53
C ALA A 28 -3.45 4.47 14.67
N ALA A 29 -4.43 3.73 14.17
CA ALA A 29 -5.55 4.31 13.43
C ALA A 29 -6.40 5.26 14.30
N ASP A 30 -6.48 5.03 15.60
CA ASP A 30 -7.17 5.93 16.52
C ASP A 30 -6.41 7.25 16.75
N ALA A 31 -5.09 7.30 16.46
CA ALA A 31 -4.28 8.52 16.43
C ALA A 31 -4.64 9.42 15.24
N ILE A 32 -5.24 8.90 14.17
CA ILE A 32 -5.76 9.72 13.08
C ILE A 32 -6.86 10.63 13.63
N PRO A 33 -6.70 11.97 13.53
CA PRO A 33 -7.68 12.91 14.04
C PRO A 33 -9.09 12.62 13.49
N LYS A 34 -10.09 12.68 14.36
CA LYS A 34 -11.50 12.63 13.91
C LYS A 34 -11.83 13.97 13.25
N ARG A 35 -12.16 13.94 11.98
CA ARG A 35 -12.61 15.09 11.19
C ARG A 35 -13.85 14.70 10.38
N ASP A 36 -14.58 15.67 9.91
CA ASP A 36 -15.76 15.47 9.05
C ASP A 36 -15.37 15.02 7.63
N TYR A 37 -14.09 14.94 7.33
CA TYR A 37 -13.54 14.49 6.05
C TYR A 37 -12.42 13.46 6.26
N GLU A 38 -12.21 12.63 5.26
CA GLU A 38 -11.14 11.64 5.25
C GLU A 38 -9.77 12.33 5.25
N ILE A 39 -8.90 11.89 6.16
CA ILE A 39 -7.50 12.33 6.21
C ILE A 39 -6.67 11.40 5.34
N LYS A 40 -6.04 11.99 4.30
CA LYS A 40 -5.12 11.33 3.38
C LYS A 40 -3.74 11.96 3.45
N TRP A 41 -2.73 11.24 2.99
CA TRP A 41 -1.38 11.80 2.88
C TRP A 41 -1.39 13.16 2.17
N ASN A 42 -2.05 13.26 1.01
CA ASN A 42 -2.02 14.46 0.17
C ASN A 42 -2.69 15.69 0.80
N ASN A 43 -3.68 15.50 1.70
CA ASN A 43 -4.36 16.61 2.36
C ASN A 43 -3.87 16.87 3.79
N SER A 44 -2.80 16.20 4.21
CA SER A 44 -2.19 16.36 5.53
C SER A 44 -0.96 17.27 5.46
N ASN A 45 -0.74 18.06 6.50
CA ASN A 45 0.49 18.81 6.65
C ASN A 45 1.67 17.92 7.07
N PRO A 46 2.93 18.36 6.92
CA PRO A 46 4.11 17.56 7.24
C PRO A 46 4.14 17.04 8.68
N GLN A 47 3.71 17.83 9.66
CA GLN A 47 3.68 17.41 11.06
C GLN A 47 2.69 16.24 11.27
N THR A 48 1.47 16.38 10.77
CA THR A 48 0.44 15.30 10.85
C THR A 48 0.95 14.01 10.20
N ARG A 49 1.65 14.10 9.05
CA ARG A 49 2.25 12.93 8.39
C ARG A 49 3.26 12.24 9.28
N ARG A 50 4.19 13.01 9.88
CA ARG A 50 5.20 12.48 10.79
C ARG A 50 4.59 11.86 12.04
N ASP A 51 3.61 12.52 12.65
CA ASP A 51 2.94 12.02 13.85
C ASP A 51 2.28 10.67 13.60
N ILE A 52 1.49 10.55 12.53
CA ILE A 52 0.82 9.29 12.17
C ILE A 52 1.84 8.19 11.87
N ILE A 53 2.89 8.46 11.12
CA ILE A 53 3.92 7.47 10.80
C ILE A 53 4.71 7.08 12.06
N SER A 54 4.97 8.02 12.97
CA SER A 54 5.67 7.74 14.23
C SER A 54 4.86 6.82 15.14
N GLU A 55 3.55 7.05 15.26
CA GLU A 55 2.64 6.17 16.02
C GLU A 55 2.62 4.72 15.49
N MET A 56 2.96 4.54 14.21
CA MET A 56 3.05 3.22 13.61
C MET A 56 4.40 2.53 13.90
N SER A 57 5.45 3.28 14.20
CA SER A 57 6.82 2.77 14.23
C SER A 57 7.04 1.63 15.24
N ASP A 58 6.34 1.65 16.36
CA ASP A 58 6.46 0.66 17.43
C ASP A 58 5.58 -0.59 17.23
N LEU A 59 4.71 -0.58 16.21
CA LEU A 59 3.80 -1.68 15.97
C LEU A 59 4.48 -2.85 15.24
N PRO A 60 4.09 -4.11 15.54
CA PRO A 60 4.66 -5.29 14.89
C PRO A 60 3.98 -5.54 13.54
N PHE A 61 4.48 -4.93 12.49
CA PHE A 61 4.08 -5.17 11.09
C PHE A 61 5.26 -5.13 10.14
N LYS A 62 5.03 -5.58 8.92
CA LYS A 62 5.95 -5.48 7.80
C LYS A 62 5.34 -4.63 6.70
N ILE A 63 6.19 -3.94 5.95
CA ILE A 63 5.80 -3.17 4.77
C ILE A 63 6.39 -3.83 3.54
N VAL A 64 5.57 -3.95 2.52
CA VAL A 64 6.01 -4.24 1.15
C VAL A 64 5.47 -3.15 0.23
N TYR A 65 6.28 -2.72 -0.73
CA TYR A 65 5.83 -1.76 -1.71
C TYR A 65 6.53 -1.93 -3.06
N TYR A 66 5.85 -1.46 -4.09
CA TYR A 66 6.42 -1.34 -5.43
C TYR A 66 6.16 0.06 -5.97
N THR A 67 7.24 0.74 -6.35
CA THR A 67 7.20 2.07 -6.97
C THR A 67 7.70 1.97 -8.41
N VAL A 68 6.91 2.48 -9.34
CA VAL A 68 7.26 2.55 -10.76
C VAL A 68 7.52 4.00 -11.14
N ASN A 69 8.68 4.25 -11.76
CA ASN A 69 8.97 5.49 -12.47
C ASN A 69 8.37 5.39 -13.88
N LYS A 70 7.24 6.04 -14.13
CA LYS A 70 6.55 5.98 -15.42
C LYS A 70 7.35 6.52 -16.58
N ASN A 71 8.34 7.36 -16.31
CA ASN A 71 9.20 8.00 -17.32
C ASN A 71 10.57 7.30 -17.46
N HIS A 72 10.70 6.06 -16.96
CA HIS A 72 11.98 5.36 -17.07
C HIS A 72 12.30 5.04 -18.55
N PRO A 73 13.55 5.30 -19.02
CA PRO A 73 13.94 5.08 -20.40
C PRO A 73 13.74 3.65 -20.93
N ASP A 74 13.87 2.65 -20.04
CA ASP A 74 13.71 1.23 -20.38
C ASP A 74 12.24 0.82 -20.57
N ASN A 75 11.28 1.72 -20.35
CA ASN A 75 9.88 1.51 -20.67
C ASN A 75 9.64 1.68 -22.18
N HIS A 76 10.15 0.76 -23.01
CA HIS A 76 9.95 0.77 -24.46
C HIS A 76 8.46 0.75 -24.88
N LYS A 77 7.58 0.29 -24.00
CA LYS A 77 6.11 0.41 -24.10
C LYS A 77 5.59 0.83 -22.74
N PRO A 78 5.41 2.13 -22.50
CA PRO A 78 4.91 2.60 -21.24
C PRO A 78 3.51 2.03 -20.99
N ILE A 79 3.37 1.30 -19.88
CA ILE A 79 2.11 0.71 -19.43
C ILE A 79 1.43 1.74 -18.52
N TYR A 80 0.15 2.02 -18.78
CA TYR A 80 -0.64 2.99 -18.03
C TYR A 80 -1.98 2.42 -17.60
N GLY A 81 -2.69 3.16 -16.78
CA GLY A 81 -4.06 2.82 -16.38
C GLY A 81 -4.16 1.48 -15.64
N ASN A 82 -5.18 0.72 -15.98
CA ASN A 82 -5.51 -0.52 -15.26
C ASN A 82 -4.42 -1.58 -15.41
N GLU A 83 -3.75 -1.65 -16.54
CA GLU A 83 -2.67 -2.63 -16.76
C GLU A 83 -1.47 -2.35 -15.85
N LEU A 84 -1.03 -1.10 -15.71
CA LEU A 84 -0.01 -0.71 -14.76
C LEU A 84 -0.44 -1.03 -13.33
N TYR A 85 -1.69 -0.71 -12.99
CA TYR A 85 -2.24 -0.98 -11.68
C TYR A 85 -2.21 -2.48 -11.34
N GLU A 86 -2.73 -3.34 -12.23
CA GLU A 86 -2.76 -4.79 -12.03
C GLU A 86 -1.35 -5.39 -11.90
N ARG A 87 -0.41 -4.96 -12.74
CA ARG A 87 0.98 -5.43 -12.71
C ARG A 87 1.64 -5.11 -11.36
N VAL A 88 1.54 -3.85 -10.91
CA VAL A 88 2.13 -3.42 -9.63
C VAL A 88 1.44 -4.09 -8.46
N LEU A 89 0.10 -4.17 -8.49
CA LEU A 89 -0.68 -4.81 -7.44
C LEU A 89 -0.34 -6.30 -7.31
N ARG A 90 -0.24 -7.04 -8.41
CA ARG A 90 0.13 -8.47 -8.41
C ARG A 90 1.48 -8.68 -7.72
N GLN A 91 2.48 -7.86 -8.03
CA GLN A 91 3.79 -7.97 -7.42
C GLN A 91 3.74 -7.66 -5.92
N VAL A 92 3.00 -6.63 -5.50
CA VAL A 92 2.82 -6.30 -4.08
C VAL A 92 2.10 -7.43 -3.34
N ILE A 93 1.09 -8.05 -3.94
CA ILE A 93 0.39 -9.21 -3.37
C ILE A 93 1.36 -10.39 -3.20
N SER A 94 2.13 -10.72 -4.24
CA SER A 94 3.11 -11.82 -4.20
C SER A 94 4.15 -11.60 -3.10
N ASP A 95 4.72 -10.42 -3.02
CA ASP A 95 5.70 -10.06 -1.98
C ASP A 95 5.07 -10.05 -0.57
N ALA A 96 3.83 -9.55 -0.45
CA ALA A 96 3.11 -9.55 0.83
C ALA A 96 2.84 -10.98 1.34
N ILE A 97 2.43 -11.87 0.44
CA ILE A 97 2.22 -13.29 0.76
C ILE A 97 3.53 -13.95 1.21
N SER A 98 4.65 -13.68 0.57
CA SER A 98 5.95 -14.27 0.90
C SER A 98 6.46 -13.93 2.30
N VAL A 99 5.98 -12.84 2.90
CA VAL A 99 6.35 -12.40 4.26
C VAL A 99 5.27 -12.71 5.31
N LEU A 100 4.19 -13.42 4.93
CA LEU A 100 3.16 -13.83 5.87
C LEU A 100 3.76 -14.78 6.93
N PRO A 101 3.43 -14.56 8.21
CA PRO A 101 3.88 -15.44 9.28
C PRO A 101 3.00 -16.68 9.47
N CYS A 102 1.94 -16.83 8.69
CA CYS A 102 0.93 -17.90 8.79
C CYS A 102 0.39 -18.26 7.41
N LYS A 103 -0.22 -19.47 7.32
CA LYS A 103 -0.78 -19.96 6.05
C LYS A 103 -2.13 -19.33 5.71
N ASP A 104 -2.95 -19.03 6.68
CA ASP A 104 -4.27 -18.42 6.49
C ASP A 104 -4.20 -16.91 6.65
N PHE A 105 -4.80 -16.15 5.73
CA PHE A 105 -4.79 -14.69 5.78
C PHE A 105 -6.07 -14.06 5.23
N ASN A 106 -6.25 -12.78 5.57
CA ASN A 106 -7.26 -11.91 4.97
C ASN A 106 -6.55 -10.78 4.22
N LEU A 107 -7.07 -10.42 3.05
CA LEU A 107 -6.59 -9.29 2.26
C LEU A 107 -7.68 -8.24 2.12
N PHE A 108 -7.34 -7.00 2.40
CA PHE A 108 -8.22 -5.84 2.21
C PHE A 108 -7.52 -4.83 1.30
N LEU A 109 -8.19 -4.44 0.23
CA LEU A 109 -7.71 -3.43 -0.71
C LEU A 109 -8.58 -2.18 -0.60
N ASP A 110 -7.96 -1.01 -0.65
CA ASP A 110 -8.70 0.25 -0.77
C ASP A 110 -9.57 0.25 -2.03
N SER A 111 -10.83 0.64 -1.86
CA SER A 111 -11.81 0.61 -2.95
C SER A 111 -11.44 1.59 -4.05
N ASN A 112 -11.34 1.10 -5.28
CA ASN A 112 -11.02 1.87 -6.47
C ASN A 112 -11.66 1.22 -7.71
N ASN A 113 -11.63 1.90 -8.85
CA ASN A 113 -12.21 1.43 -10.10
C ASN A 113 -11.20 0.75 -11.04
N PHE A 114 -9.93 0.60 -10.63
CA PHE A 114 -8.87 0.04 -11.48
C PHE A 114 -8.89 -1.48 -11.57
N ILE A 115 -9.51 -2.14 -10.59
CA ILE A 115 -9.65 -3.60 -10.56
C ILE A 115 -11.01 -3.99 -9.98
N THR A 116 -11.66 -4.99 -10.57
CA THR A 116 -12.89 -5.57 -10.02
C THR A 116 -12.58 -6.50 -8.84
N ILE A 117 -13.56 -6.74 -7.95
CA ILE A 117 -13.37 -7.69 -6.85
C ILE A 117 -13.13 -9.11 -7.34
N SER A 118 -13.77 -9.52 -8.44
CA SER A 118 -13.56 -10.85 -9.03
C SER A 118 -12.13 -11.02 -9.54
N ARG A 119 -11.59 -9.99 -10.21
CA ARG A 119 -10.22 -10.00 -10.70
C ARG A 119 -9.20 -9.99 -9.56
N LEU A 120 -9.47 -9.23 -8.49
CA LEU A 120 -8.64 -9.23 -7.29
C LEU A 120 -8.59 -10.63 -6.65
N ARG A 121 -9.75 -11.28 -6.48
CA ARG A 121 -9.83 -12.62 -5.91
C ARG A 121 -9.07 -13.65 -6.75
N GLN A 122 -9.25 -13.62 -8.06
CA GLN A 122 -8.50 -14.48 -8.97
C GLN A 122 -6.99 -14.30 -8.81
N MET A 123 -6.52 -13.06 -8.80
CA MET A 123 -5.10 -12.73 -8.64
C MET A 123 -4.54 -13.24 -7.30
N VAL A 124 -5.27 -13.05 -6.20
CA VAL A 124 -4.88 -13.52 -4.87
C VAL A 124 -4.84 -15.04 -4.81
N GLU A 125 -5.81 -15.74 -5.42
CA GLU A 125 -5.83 -17.21 -5.48
C GLU A 125 -4.63 -17.78 -6.26
N GLU A 126 -4.30 -17.18 -7.42
CA GLU A 126 -3.16 -17.59 -8.24
C GLU A 126 -1.85 -17.46 -7.44
N GLU A 127 -1.60 -16.30 -6.82
CA GLU A 127 -0.39 -16.07 -6.03
C GLU A 127 -0.34 -16.94 -4.76
N SER A 128 -1.49 -17.19 -4.14
CA SER A 128 -1.60 -18.04 -2.96
C SER A 128 -1.29 -19.51 -3.25
N LYS A 129 -1.75 -20.05 -4.38
CA LYS A 129 -1.41 -21.41 -4.83
C LYS A 129 0.09 -21.57 -5.03
N ASN A 130 0.73 -20.59 -5.66
CA ASN A 130 2.17 -20.61 -5.92
C ASN A 130 3.00 -20.67 -4.64
N GLN A 131 2.47 -20.13 -3.54
CA GLN A 131 3.18 -20.00 -2.26
C GLN A 131 2.64 -20.92 -1.14
N GLY A 132 1.64 -21.74 -1.43
CA GLY A 132 1.08 -22.72 -0.48
C GLY A 132 0.35 -22.09 0.73
N VAL A 133 -0.28 -20.93 0.53
CA VAL A 133 -1.06 -20.21 1.54
C VAL A 133 -2.54 -20.13 1.16
N ASN A 134 -3.39 -19.73 2.08
CA ASN A 134 -4.83 -19.86 1.94
C ASN A 134 -5.56 -18.55 2.28
N PRO A 135 -6.08 -17.83 1.28
CA PRO A 135 -6.87 -16.62 1.51
C PRO A 135 -8.25 -16.98 2.07
N LYS A 136 -8.54 -16.54 3.30
CA LYS A 136 -9.87 -16.72 3.92
C LYS A 136 -10.86 -15.66 3.51
N ARG A 137 -10.36 -14.44 3.30
CA ARG A 137 -11.19 -13.30 2.92
C ARG A 137 -10.41 -12.35 2.03
N VAL A 138 -11.02 -11.96 0.91
CA VAL A 138 -10.48 -10.97 -0.02
C VAL A 138 -11.57 -9.98 -0.35
N ASP A 139 -11.42 -8.74 0.13
CA ASP A 139 -12.42 -7.69 -0.05
C ASP A 139 -11.80 -6.34 -0.45
N LYS A 140 -12.64 -5.52 -1.08
CA LYS A 140 -12.39 -4.10 -1.26
C LYS A 140 -13.15 -3.33 -0.19
N VAL A 141 -12.49 -2.40 0.48
CA VAL A 141 -13.06 -1.60 1.57
C VAL A 141 -12.86 -0.12 1.32
N GLN A 142 -13.80 0.70 1.74
CA GLN A 142 -13.69 2.15 1.62
C GLN A 142 -12.83 2.71 2.75
N SER A 143 -11.85 3.52 2.40
CA SER A 143 -10.92 4.13 3.38
C SER A 143 -11.63 5.05 4.36
N GLU A 144 -12.71 5.72 3.95
CA GLU A 144 -13.54 6.57 4.82
C GLU A 144 -14.09 5.78 6.02
N GLN A 145 -14.38 4.48 5.82
CA GLN A 145 -14.96 3.60 6.83
C GLN A 145 -13.90 2.74 7.55
N ASN A 146 -12.67 2.76 7.06
CA ASN A 146 -11.60 1.89 7.57
C ASN A 146 -10.29 2.65 7.76
N LYS A 147 -10.09 3.16 8.96
CA LYS A 147 -8.87 3.88 9.32
C LYS A 147 -7.58 3.07 9.12
N CYS A 148 -7.62 1.74 9.19
CA CYS A 148 -6.44 0.92 8.91
C CYS A 148 -6.01 1.04 7.45
N ILE A 149 -6.96 1.18 6.52
CA ILE A 149 -6.66 1.46 5.10
C ILE A 149 -6.10 2.88 4.93
N GLN A 150 -6.57 3.85 5.70
CA GLN A 150 -5.98 5.19 5.70
C GLN A 150 -4.50 5.16 6.10
N LEU A 151 -4.11 4.35 7.10
CA LEU A 151 -2.69 4.17 7.45
C LEU A 151 -1.86 3.62 6.30
N VAL A 152 -2.42 2.72 5.49
CA VAL A 152 -1.73 2.21 4.28
C VAL A 152 -1.53 3.32 3.25
N ASP A 153 -2.51 4.24 3.09
CA ASP A 153 -2.35 5.43 2.23
C ASP A 153 -1.20 6.33 2.73
N PHE A 154 -1.07 6.51 4.05
CA PHE A 154 0.07 7.25 4.62
C PHE A 154 1.41 6.58 4.31
N VAL A 155 1.51 5.25 4.39
CA VAL A 155 2.72 4.52 4.01
C VAL A 155 3.01 4.70 2.52
N ALA A 156 2.02 4.50 1.65
CA ALA A 156 2.19 4.65 0.20
C ALA A 156 2.58 6.09 -0.19
N GLY A 157 1.98 7.08 0.49
CA GLY A 157 2.32 8.49 0.33
C GLY A 157 3.75 8.81 0.76
N ALA A 158 4.20 8.29 1.91
CA ALA A 158 5.56 8.46 2.40
C ALA A 158 6.59 7.83 1.46
N VAL A 159 6.32 6.61 0.95
CA VAL A 159 7.16 5.96 -0.07
C VAL A 159 7.28 6.83 -1.31
N LYS A 160 6.15 7.28 -1.87
CA LYS A 160 6.15 8.12 -3.06
C LYS A 160 6.93 9.43 -2.83
N ALA A 161 6.68 10.12 -1.71
CA ALA A 161 7.33 11.38 -1.37
C ALA A 161 8.85 11.21 -1.25
N GLN A 162 9.34 10.10 -0.72
CA GLN A 162 10.77 9.80 -0.69
C GLN A 162 11.37 9.67 -2.10
N TYR A 163 10.68 9.01 -3.03
CA TYR A 163 11.16 8.89 -4.42
C TYR A 163 11.11 10.21 -5.19
N GLU A 164 10.20 11.10 -4.83
CA GLU A 164 10.12 12.45 -5.36
C GLU A 164 11.11 13.44 -4.68
N ALA A 165 11.88 12.96 -3.70
CA ALA A 165 12.80 13.74 -2.87
C ALA A 165 12.11 14.92 -2.12
N LEU A 166 10.82 14.74 -1.78
CA LEU A 166 10.00 15.78 -1.14
C LEU A 166 9.95 15.62 0.38
N ASP A 167 10.13 14.39 0.89
CA ASP A 167 9.90 14.06 2.28
C ASP A 167 10.72 12.83 2.69
N ASP A 168 11.22 12.80 3.91
CA ASP A 168 12.02 11.68 4.46
C ASP A 168 11.28 10.90 5.58
N THR A 169 10.00 11.14 5.74
CA THR A 169 9.16 10.52 6.78
C THR A 169 9.19 8.99 6.72
N LEU A 170 9.35 8.39 5.54
CA LEU A 170 9.47 6.94 5.40
C LEU A 170 10.65 6.35 6.19
N LYS A 171 11.72 7.12 6.44
CA LYS A 171 12.89 6.67 7.22
C LYS A 171 12.52 6.19 8.63
N ILE A 172 11.45 6.75 9.20
CA ILE A 172 10.91 6.33 10.52
C ILE A 172 10.51 4.85 10.50
N LEU A 173 10.10 4.32 9.35
CA LEU A 173 9.63 2.95 9.16
C LEU A 173 10.67 2.03 8.51
N ASN A 174 11.94 2.44 8.35
CA ASN A 174 12.97 1.63 7.66
C ASN A 174 13.08 0.20 8.21
N GLY A 175 13.01 0.02 9.52
CA GLY A 175 13.05 -1.32 10.16
C GLY A 175 11.82 -2.21 9.88
N LYS A 176 10.77 -1.68 9.26
CA LYS A 176 9.54 -2.41 8.91
C LYS A 176 9.51 -2.86 7.45
N ILE A 177 10.38 -2.32 6.60
CA ILE A 177 10.36 -2.59 5.16
C ILE A 177 10.97 -3.97 4.91
N SER A 178 10.17 -4.89 4.39
CA SER A 178 10.61 -6.24 4.01
C SER A 178 10.90 -6.36 2.52
N PHE A 179 10.12 -5.69 1.67
CA PHE A 179 10.37 -5.59 0.25
C PHE A 179 10.17 -4.16 -0.25
N ALA A 180 11.17 -3.67 -0.95
CA ALA A 180 11.20 -2.37 -1.59
C ALA A 180 11.56 -2.57 -3.07
N ARG A 181 10.55 -2.54 -3.96
CA ARG A 181 10.80 -2.66 -5.38
C ARG A 181 10.73 -1.30 -6.06
N ARG A 182 11.64 -1.12 -7.00
CA ARG A 182 11.69 0.07 -7.87
C ARG A 182 11.91 -0.37 -9.31
N HIS A 183 11.15 0.23 -10.21
CA HIS A 183 11.35 0.07 -11.67
C HIS A 183 11.39 1.45 -12.32
#